data_1ee712f768f75e4f1057d1facee58f4a
#
_entry.id   1ee712f768f75e4f1057d1facee58f4a
#
_cell.length_a   1.000
_cell.length_b   1.000
_cell.length_c   1.000
_cell.angle_alpha   90.00
_cell.angle_beta   90.00
_cell.angle_gamma   90.00
#
_symmetry.space_group_name_H-M   'P 1'
#
loop_
_entity.id
_entity.type
_entity.pdbx_description
1 polymer ?
#
loop_
_entity_poly.entity_id
_entity_poly.type
_entity_poly.pdbx_seq_one_letter_code
_entity_poly.pdbx_strand_id
1 'polypeptide(L)'
;MRAEEQTSRHLLLAVISTVFAGVLSVTTVVMGWELWMVALMAAGCFSVWFLHIARVGTDAFYENLCTGLMLVEFFFFSVHEISLFEMPAVACILLLALFALNKRWILYALMSLYVLVLLYHAFILHTISYPMELRAVFRLGLGAVITFSAAALARYWINRRNLQRSWYERVFAELETVGRQNAVFLSN
;
A
#
# COMPACT_ATOMS: atom_id res chain seq x y z
N MET A 1 13.97 11.73 17.82
CA MET A 1 12.60 11.17 17.79
C MET A 1 12.00 11.18 16.37
N ARG A 2 11.79 12.32 15.68
CA ARG A 2 11.21 12.30 14.30
C ARG A 2 12.08 11.55 13.28
N ALA A 3 13.39 11.72 13.29
CA ALA A 3 14.30 11.08 12.34
C ALA A 3 14.39 9.55 12.53
N GLU A 4 14.35 9.06 13.75
CA GLU A 4 14.36 7.61 14.07
C GLU A 4 13.06 6.92 13.64
N GLU A 5 11.91 7.56 13.91
CA GLU A 5 10.60 7.06 13.49
C GLU A 5 10.50 6.98 11.94
N GLN A 6 11.09 7.95 11.27
CA GLN A 6 11.13 8.03 9.82
C GLN A 6 12.02 6.96 9.21
N THR A 7 13.22 6.76 9.76
CA THR A 7 14.14 5.70 9.34
C THR A 7 13.52 4.31 9.55
N SER A 8 12.85 4.09 10.67
CA SER A 8 12.14 2.85 10.97
C SER A 8 11.00 2.58 9.97
N ARG A 9 10.26 3.62 9.57
CA ARG A 9 9.19 3.50 8.58
C ARG A 9 9.72 3.16 7.18
N HIS A 10 10.82 3.80 6.75
CA HIS A 10 11.46 3.49 5.47
C HIS A 10 11.99 2.07 5.44
N LEU A 11 12.64 1.63 6.53
CA LEU A 11 13.11 0.25 6.65
C LEU A 11 11.97 -0.76 6.55
N LEU A 12 10.86 -0.50 7.24
CA LEU A 12 9.67 -1.35 7.18
C LEU A 12 9.14 -1.48 5.75
N LEU A 13 9.02 -0.38 5.02
CA LEU A 13 8.58 -0.37 3.64
C LEU A 13 9.52 -1.12 2.71
N ALA A 14 10.85 -0.94 2.88
CA ALA A 14 11.86 -1.67 2.12
C ALA A 14 11.74 -3.19 2.34
N VAL A 15 11.62 -3.60 3.60
CA VAL A 15 11.49 -5.02 3.95
C VAL A 15 10.20 -5.60 3.36
N ILE A 16 9.05 -4.93 3.52
CA ILE A 16 7.78 -5.41 2.98
C ILE A 16 7.84 -5.53 1.45
N SER A 17 8.32 -4.50 0.75
CA SER A 17 8.50 -4.55 -0.71
C SER A 17 9.40 -5.70 -1.14
N THR A 18 10.52 -5.92 -0.43
CA THR A 18 11.46 -6.99 -0.76
C THR A 18 10.86 -8.38 -0.54
N VAL A 19 10.13 -8.57 0.56
CA VAL A 19 9.44 -9.83 0.83
C VAL A 19 8.39 -10.11 -0.23
N PHE A 20 7.61 -9.10 -0.60
CA PHE A 20 6.56 -9.23 -1.61
C PHE A 20 7.16 -9.56 -2.99
N ALA A 21 8.19 -8.82 -3.43
CA ALA A 21 8.92 -9.07 -4.65
C ALA A 21 9.58 -10.46 -4.67
N GLY A 22 10.12 -10.90 -3.54
CA GLY A 22 10.72 -12.24 -3.39
C GLY A 22 9.69 -13.35 -3.57
N VAL A 23 8.54 -13.26 -2.89
CA VAL A 23 7.45 -14.23 -3.03
C VAL A 23 6.95 -14.26 -4.47
N LEU A 24 6.71 -13.10 -5.08
CA LEU A 24 6.24 -13.00 -6.45
C LEU A 24 7.27 -13.56 -7.45
N SER A 25 8.56 -13.29 -7.24
CA SER A 25 9.64 -13.83 -8.09
C SER A 25 9.68 -15.37 -8.04
N VAL A 26 9.56 -15.96 -6.86
CA VAL A 26 9.47 -17.41 -6.69
C VAL A 26 8.23 -17.96 -7.40
N THR A 27 7.07 -17.34 -7.21
CA THR A 27 5.82 -17.73 -7.87
C THR A 27 5.97 -17.65 -9.40
N THR A 28 6.56 -16.57 -9.93
CA THR A 28 6.81 -16.39 -11.36
C THR A 28 7.64 -17.55 -11.93
N VAL A 29 8.70 -17.94 -11.25
CA VAL A 29 9.56 -19.06 -11.69
C VAL A 29 8.83 -20.40 -11.63
N VAL A 30 8.12 -20.66 -10.53
CA VAL A 30 7.40 -21.93 -10.30
C VAL A 30 6.24 -22.09 -11.28
N MET A 31 5.52 -21.01 -11.56
CA MET A 31 4.35 -21.02 -12.47
C MET A 31 4.74 -20.85 -13.94
N GLY A 32 6.01 -20.62 -14.25
CA GLY A 32 6.48 -20.43 -15.62
C GLY A 32 6.00 -19.12 -16.27
N TRP A 33 5.76 -18.08 -15.48
CA TRP A 33 5.40 -16.76 -15.96
C TRP A 33 6.61 -16.04 -16.59
N GLU A 34 6.40 -14.83 -17.10
CA GLU A 34 7.44 -14.08 -17.81
C GLU A 34 8.61 -13.67 -16.90
N LEU A 35 9.79 -14.23 -17.14
CA LEU A 35 10.99 -14.01 -16.31
C LEU A 35 11.49 -12.55 -16.30
N TRP A 36 11.12 -11.72 -17.29
CA TRP A 36 11.49 -10.31 -17.28
C TRP A 36 10.94 -9.56 -16.06
N MET A 37 9.82 -10.03 -15.49
CA MET A 37 9.26 -9.45 -14.26
C MET A 37 10.17 -9.69 -13.05
N VAL A 38 10.83 -10.84 -12.96
CA VAL A 38 11.82 -11.09 -11.90
C VAL A 38 12.95 -10.06 -11.95
N ALA A 39 13.42 -9.73 -13.16
CA ALA A 39 14.44 -8.70 -13.35
C ALA A 39 13.93 -7.30 -12.96
N LEU A 40 12.68 -6.98 -13.30
CA LEU A 40 12.04 -5.70 -12.90
C LEU A 40 11.90 -5.60 -11.38
N MET A 41 11.43 -6.67 -10.72
CA MET A 41 11.32 -6.72 -9.25
C MET A 41 12.67 -6.57 -8.57
N ALA A 42 13.71 -7.26 -9.07
CA ALA A 42 15.07 -7.16 -8.55
C ALA A 42 15.62 -5.72 -8.69
N ALA A 43 15.42 -5.10 -9.86
CA ALA A 43 15.81 -3.70 -10.09
C ALA A 43 15.06 -2.73 -9.18
N GLY A 44 13.75 -2.94 -8.97
CA GLY A 44 12.92 -2.17 -8.05
C GLY A 44 13.41 -2.27 -6.61
N CYS A 45 13.62 -3.50 -6.12
CA CYS A 45 14.17 -3.74 -4.78
C CYS A 45 15.56 -3.12 -4.61
N PHE A 46 16.44 -3.29 -5.60
CA PHE A 46 17.78 -2.65 -5.56
C PHE A 46 17.66 -1.13 -5.45
N SER A 47 16.77 -0.51 -6.23
CA SER A 47 16.54 0.94 -6.16
C SER A 47 16.03 1.39 -4.80
N VAL A 48 15.09 0.66 -4.20
CA VAL A 48 14.56 0.93 -2.86
C VAL A 48 15.67 0.87 -1.80
N TRP A 49 16.47 -0.21 -1.82
CA TRP A 49 17.56 -0.37 -0.86
C TRP A 49 18.70 0.63 -1.08
N PHE A 50 19.05 0.91 -2.33
CA PHE A 50 20.04 1.93 -2.65
C PHE A 50 19.64 3.31 -2.09
N LEU A 51 18.40 3.75 -2.32
CA LEU A 51 17.91 5.02 -1.79
C LEU A 51 17.89 5.04 -0.26
N HIS A 52 17.52 3.90 0.37
CA HIS A 52 17.49 3.79 1.82
C HIS A 52 18.90 3.93 2.43
N ILE A 53 19.89 3.23 1.87
CA ILE A 53 21.28 3.22 2.37
C ILE A 53 22.00 4.52 2.05
N ALA A 54 21.87 5.00 0.82
CA ALA A 54 22.53 6.23 0.37
C ALA A 54 21.88 7.50 0.95
N ARG A 55 20.69 7.38 1.55
CA ARG A 55 19.89 8.50 2.08
C ARG A 55 19.69 9.63 1.05
N VAL A 56 19.52 9.25 -0.22
CA VAL A 56 19.31 10.17 -1.34
C VAL A 56 17.82 10.28 -1.64
N GLY A 57 17.37 11.48 -1.95
CA GLY A 57 15.98 11.76 -2.31
C GLY A 57 15.15 12.27 -1.14
N THR A 58 13.90 12.62 -1.47
CA THR A 58 12.92 13.03 -0.46
C THR A 58 12.14 11.82 0.05
N ASP A 59 11.64 11.91 1.29
CA ASP A 59 10.80 10.86 1.87
C ASP A 59 9.59 10.55 1.01
N ALA A 60 8.99 11.60 0.42
CA ALA A 60 7.85 11.43 -0.48
C ALA A 60 8.22 10.62 -1.73
N PHE A 61 9.42 10.82 -2.27
CA PHE A 61 9.90 10.06 -3.42
C PHE A 61 10.10 8.58 -3.06
N TYR A 62 10.75 8.31 -1.92
CA TYR A 62 10.96 6.96 -1.42
C TYR A 62 9.65 6.20 -1.18
N GLU A 63 8.70 6.82 -0.48
CA GLU A 63 7.39 6.24 -0.22
C GLU A 63 6.61 5.98 -1.51
N ASN A 64 6.68 6.89 -2.49
CA ASN A 64 6.01 6.71 -3.77
C ASN A 64 6.65 5.59 -4.60
N LEU A 65 7.98 5.44 -4.55
CA LEU A 65 8.69 4.36 -5.23
C LEU A 65 8.29 3.00 -4.65
N CYS A 66 8.32 2.85 -3.32
CA CYS A 66 7.88 1.61 -2.66
C CYS A 66 6.42 1.29 -2.98
N THR A 67 5.55 2.30 -2.95
CA THR A 67 4.13 2.13 -3.29
C THR A 67 3.96 1.72 -4.75
N GLY A 68 4.67 2.38 -5.67
CA GLY A 68 4.62 2.06 -7.10
C GLY A 68 5.07 0.62 -7.37
N LEU A 69 6.17 0.20 -6.75
CA LEU A 69 6.66 -1.17 -6.86
C LEU A 69 5.59 -2.18 -6.40
N MET A 70 5.02 -2.00 -5.22
CA MET A 70 3.97 -2.89 -4.69
C MET A 70 2.70 -2.91 -5.56
N LEU A 71 2.32 -1.79 -6.17
CA LEU A 71 1.17 -1.74 -7.08
C LEU A 71 1.46 -2.49 -8.38
N VAL A 72 2.68 -2.39 -8.92
CA VAL A 72 3.12 -3.15 -10.10
C VAL A 72 3.16 -4.65 -9.80
N GLU A 73 3.67 -5.03 -8.63
CA GLU A 73 3.66 -6.41 -8.14
C GLU A 73 2.25 -6.97 -8.03
N PHE A 74 1.33 -6.20 -7.44
CA PHE A 74 -0.06 -6.59 -7.34
C PHE A 74 -0.73 -6.74 -8.70
N PHE A 75 -0.48 -5.80 -9.63
CA PHE A 75 -1.01 -5.87 -10.97
C PHE A 75 -0.54 -7.13 -11.69
N PHE A 76 0.78 -7.39 -11.67
CA PHE A 76 1.36 -8.54 -12.34
C PHE A 76 0.82 -9.86 -11.76
N PHE A 77 0.82 -10.01 -10.44
CA PHE A 77 0.23 -11.16 -9.78
C PHE A 77 -1.23 -11.36 -10.20
N SER A 78 -2.02 -10.29 -10.10
CA SER A 78 -3.46 -10.36 -10.33
C SER A 78 -3.84 -10.65 -11.78
N VAL A 79 -3.02 -10.23 -12.74
CA VAL A 79 -3.25 -10.53 -14.18
C VAL A 79 -2.96 -12.00 -14.49
N HIS A 80 -1.98 -12.61 -13.80
CA HIS A 80 -1.57 -14.00 -14.05
C HIS A 80 -2.33 -15.00 -13.16
N GLU A 81 -2.97 -14.55 -12.08
CA GLU A 81 -3.72 -15.42 -11.20
C GLU A 81 -5.04 -15.87 -11.84
N ILE A 82 -5.11 -17.15 -12.16
CA ILE A 82 -6.25 -17.73 -12.89
C ILE A 82 -7.47 -17.89 -11.98
N SER A 83 -7.26 -18.14 -10.67
CA SER A 83 -8.36 -18.45 -9.76
C SER A 83 -9.17 -17.22 -9.33
N LEU A 84 -8.61 -16.01 -9.43
CA LEU A 84 -9.16 -14.74 -8.94
C LEU A 84 -9.52 -14.73 -7.43
N PHE A 85 -9.33 -15.84 -6.73
CA PHE A 85 -9.76 -15.97 -5.32
C PHE A 85 -8.68 -15.51 -4.36
N GLU A 86 -7.42 -15.53 -4.77
CA GLU A 86 -6.29 -15.09 -3.96
C GLU A 86 -6.07 -13.58 -4.04
N MET A 87 -6.52 -12.96 -5.12
CA MET A 87 -6.40 -11.53 -5.34
C MET A 87 -6.95 -10.66 -4.19
N PRO A 88 -8.13 -10.95 -3.60
CA PRO A 88 -8.63 -10.21 -2.44
C PRO A 88 -7.71 -10.31 -1.22
N ALA A 89 -7.12 -11.48 -0.98
CA ALA A 89 -6.20 -11.67 0.14
C ALA A 89 -4.93 -10.84 -0.03
N VAL A 90 -4.34 -10.87 -1.23
CA VAL A 90 -3.17 -10.05 -1.58
C VAL A 90 -3.49 -8.56 -1.48
N ALA A 91 -4.65 -8.11 -1.98
CA ALA A 91 -5.10 -6.73 -1.84
C ALA A 91 -5.22 -6.31 -0.36
N CYS A 92 -5.78 -7.16 0.50
CA CYS A 92 -5.89 -6.88 1.93
C CYS A 92 -4.51 -6.80 2.62
N ILE A 93 -3.57 -7.68 2.27
CA ILE A 93 -2.19 -7.62 2.80
C ILE A 93 -1.52 -6.30 2.38
N LEU A 94 -1.66 -5.89 1.12
CA LEU A 94 -1.15 -4.62 0.63
C LEU A 94 -1.81 -3.42 1.30
N LEU A 95 -3.12 -3.46 1.54
CA LEU A 95 -3.82 -2.43 2.30
C LEU A 95 -3.24 -2.26 3.70
N LEU A 96 -2.94 -3.35 4.38
CA LEU A 96 -2.31 -3.33 5.71
C LEU A 96 -0.89 -2.76 5.65
N ALA A 97 -0.09 -3.17 4.66
CA ALA A 97 1.28 -2.68 4.47
C ALA A 97 1.29 -1.17 4.16
N LEU A 98 0.45 -0.74 3.23
CA LEU A 98 0.37 0.65 2.77
C LEU A 98 -0.37 1.57 3.76
N PHE A 99 -1.14 1.00 4.68
CA PHE A 99 -1.79 1.74 5.76
C PHE A 99 -0.79 2.55 6.61
N ALA A 100 0.44 2.06 6.77
CA ALA A 100 1.51 2.74 7.49
C ALA A 100 1.86 4.12 6.89
N LEU A 101 1.63 4.32 5.58
CA LEU A 101 1.90 5.57 4.88
C LEU A 101 0.88 6.68 5.16
N ASN A 102 -0.29 6.33 5.68
CA ASN A 102 -1.36 7.29 6.02
C ASN A 102 -1.80 8.20 4.85
N LYS A 103 -1.66 7.73 3.60
CA LYS A 103 -1.99 8.48 2.38
C LYS A 103 -3.26 7.92 1.74
N ARG A 104 -4.31 8.75 1.59
CA ARG A 104 -5.60 8.34 1.01
C ARG A 104 -5.50 7.93 -0.47
N TRP A 105 -4.65 8.59 -1.24
CA TRP A 105 -4.55 8.34 -2.66
C TRP A 105 -4.08 6.91 -2.97
N ILE A 106 -3.23 6.35 -2.12
CA ILE A 106 -2.72 4.97 -2.26
C ILE A 106 -3.87 3.97 -2.16
N LEU A 107 -4.78 4.20 -1.21
CA LEU A 107 -5.97 3.39 -1.05
C LEU A 107 -6.84 3.41 -2.32
N TYR A 108 -7.06 4.60 -2.89
CA TYR A 108 -7.83 4.72 -4.12
C TYR A 108 -7.12 4.08 -5.32
N ALA A 109 -5.79 4.25 -5.42
CA ALA A 109 -5.00 3.63 -6.48
C ALA A 109 -5.10 2.09 -6.44
N LEU A 110 -4.93 1.48 -5.27
CA LEU A 110 -5.04 0.03 -5.10
C LEU A 110 -6.46 -0.47 -5.42
N MET A 111 -7.50 0.23 -4.93
CA MET A 111 -8.88 -0.16 -5.21
C MET A 111 -9.26 0.00 -6.67
N SER A 112 -8.80 1.06 -7.32
CA SER A 112 -9.00 1.25 -8.77
C SER A 112 -8.30 0.14 -9.56
N LEU A 113 -7.07 -0.20 -9.18
CA LEU A 113 -6.31 -1.27 -9.81
C LEU A 113 -7.00 -2.63 -9.63
N TYR A 114 -7.52 -2.91 -8.43
CA TYR A 114 -8.31 -4.11 -8.15
C TYR A 114 -9.53 -4.23 -9.08
N VAL A 115 -10.30 -3.15 -9.23
CA VAL A 115 -11.46 -3.12 -10.13
C VAL A 115 -11.04 -3.28 -11.60
N LEU A 116 -9.96 -2.59 -12.02
CA LEU A 116 -9.45 -2.69 -13.39
C LEU A 116 -9.02 -4.12 -13.74
N VAL A 117 -8.35 -4.82 -12.82
CA VAL A 117 -7.96 -6.22 -13.02
C VAL A 117 -9.18 -7.13 -13.11
N LEU A 118 -10.20 -6.92 -12.28
CA LEU A 118 -11.46 -7.69 -12.40
C LEU A 118 -12.12 -7.48 -13.76
N LEU A 119 -12.17 -6.24 -14.25
CA LEU A 119 -12.71 -5.93 -15.57
C LEU A 119 -11.86 -6.55 -16.69
N TYR A 120 -10.54 -6.54 -16.57
CA TYR A 120 -9.61 -7.17 -17.51
C TYR A 120 -9.87 -8.68 -17.62
N HIS A 121 -10.01 -9.38 -16.49
CA HIS A 121 -10.37 -10.80 -16.47
C HIS A 121 -11.76 -11.08 -17.05
N ALA A 122 -12.72 -10.20 -16.81
CA ALA A 122 -14.09 -10.38 -17.31
C ALA A 122 -14.19 -10.17 -18.83
N PHE A 123 -13.56 -9.11 -19.36
CA PHE A 123 -13.80 -8.66 -20.72
C PHE A 123 -12.68 -9.04 -21.70
N ILE A 124 -11.45 -9.17 -21.25
CA ILE A 124 -10.29 -9.42 -22.15
C ILE A 124 -9.83 -10.87 -22.08
N LEU A 125 -9.54 -11.37 -20.88
CA LEU A 125 -9.08 -12.74 -20.73
C LEU A 125 -10.21 -13.78 -20.81
N HIS A 126 -11.47 -13.35 -20.63
CA HIS A 126 -12.63 -14.24 -20.59
C HIS A 126 -12.45 -15.43 -19.63
N THR A 127 -11.62 -15.26 -18.60
CA THR A 127 -11.40 -16.27 -17.55
C THR A 127 -12.64 -16.50 -16.70
N ILE A 128 -13.55 -15.52 -16.71
CA ILE A 128 -14.87 -15.62 -16.10
C ILE A 128 -15.81 -16.23 -17.14
N SER A 129 -15.89 -17.57 -17.17
CA SER A 129 -16.80 -18.29 -18.07
C SER A 129 -18.26 -18.08 -17.68
N TYR A 130 -19.12 -17.88 -18.66
CA TYR A 130 -20.58 -17.80 -18.47
C TYR A 130 -21.26 -19.06 -19.02
N PRO A 131 -22.26 -19.62 -18.31
CA PRO A 131 -22.72 -19.24 -16.97
C PRO A 131 -21.72 -19.62 -15.88
N MET A 132 -21.46 -18.69 -14.97
CA MET A 132 -20.59 -18.97 -13.81
C MET A 132 -21.26 -19.97 -12.88
N GLU A 133 -20.47 -20.89 -12.35
CA GLU A 133 -20.93 -21.72 -11.24
C GLU A 133 -21.33 -20.81 -10.05
N LEU A 134 -22.44 -21.10 -9.40
CA LEU A 134 -22.94 -20.34 -8.25
C LEU A 134 -21.87 -20.17 -7.15
N ARG A 135 -21.04 -21.20 -6.95
CA ARG A 135 -19.91 -21.15 -6.00
C ARG A 135 -18.85 -20.10 -6.37
N ALA A 136 -18.54 -19.97 -7.67
CA ALA A 136 -17.56 -19.00 -8.17
C ALA A 136 -18.10 -17.56 -7.98
N VAL A 137 -19.37 -17.32 -8.32
CA VAL A 137 -20.05 -16.03 -8.09
C VAL A 137 -20.00 -15.64 -6.61
N PHE A 138 -20.33 -16.59 -5.73
CA PHE A 138 -20.32 -16.34 -4.30
C PHE A 138 -18.93 -16.02 -3.75
N ARG A 139 -17.90 -16.73 -4.20
CA ARG A 139 -16.49 -16.47 -3.79
C ARG A 139 -16.00 -15.11 -4.29
N LEU A 140 -16.25 -14.75 -5.56
CA LEU A 140 -15.91 -13.44 -6.09
C LEU A 140 -16.63 -12.32 -5.33
N GLY A 141 -17.94 -12.49 -5.10
CA GLY A 141 -18.73 -11.54 -4.32
C GLY A 141 -18.20 -11.38 -2.89
N LEU A 142 -17.90 -12.48 -2.22
CA LEU A 142 -17.33 -12.45 -0.87
C LEU A 142 -15.95 -11.78 -0.86
N GLY A 143 -15.09 -12.11 -1.81
CA GLY A 143 -13.76 -11.49 -1.96
C GLY A 143 -13.86 -9.98 -2.18
N ALA A 144 -14.78 -9.53 -3.04
CA ALA A 144 -15.05 -8.12 -3.24
C ALA A 144 -15.53 -7.44 -1.95
N VAL A 145 -16.51 -8.01 -1.25
CA VAL A 145 -17.02 -7.49 0.02
C VAL A 145 -15.91 -7.35 1.05
N ILE A 146 -15.06 -8.36 1.21
CA ILE A 146 -13.92 -8.32 2.14
C ILE A 146 -12.97 -7.17 1.77
N THR A 147 -12.57 -7.07 0.50
CA THR A 147 -11.62 -6.06 0.03
C THR A 147 -12.17 -4.64 0.21
N PHE A 148 -13.42 -4.40 -0.20
CA PHE A 148 -14.05 -3.08 -0.04
C PHE A 148 -14.28 -2.72 1.42
N SER A 149 -14.63 -3.70 2.28
CA SER A 149 -14.77 -3.48 3.73
C SER A 149 -13.42 -3.14 4.38
N ALA A 150 -12.35 -3.84 4.01
CA ALA A 150 -11.00 -3.54 4.48
C ALA A 150 -10.55 -2.14 4.04
N ALA A 151 -10.84 -1.75 2.80
CA ALA A 151 -10.55 -0.42 2.27
C ALA A 151 -11.34 0.68 2.99
N ALA A 152 -12.63 0.45 3.26
CA ALA A 152 -13.47 1.39 4.03
C ALA A 152 -12.94 1.56 5.47
N LEU A 153 -12.55 0.48 6.12
CA LEU A 153 -11.96 0.49 7.45
C LEU A 153 -10.61 1.23 7.46
N ALA A 154 -9.74 0.96 6.50
CA ALA A 154 -8.47 1.68 6.34
C ALA A 154 -8.70 3.19 6.14
N ARG A 155 -9.66 3.57 5.29
CA ARG A 155 -10.05 4.98 5.10
C ARG A 155 -10.54 5.64 6.39
N TYR A 156 -11.38 4.93 7.15
CA TYR A 156 -11.87 5.43 8.44
C TYR A 156 -10.71 5.69 9.41
N TRP A 157 -9.78 4.75 9.56
CA TRP A 157 -8.63 4.89 10.43
C TRP A 157 -7.66 5.97 9.99
N ILE A 158 -7.39 6.12 8.69
CA ILE A 158 -6.58 7.21 8.13
C ILE A 158 -7.21 8.57 8.49
N ASN A 159 -8.52 8.70 8.31
CA ASN A 159 -9.23 9.92 8.64
C ASN A 159 -9.15 10.24 10.13
N ARG A 160 -9.33 9.23 10.99
CA ARG A 160 -9.26 9.39 12.45
C ARG A 160 -7.87 9.80 12.91
N ARG A 161 -6.82 9.17 12.37
CA ARG A 161 -5.43 9.56 12.67
C ARG A 161 -5.13 11.01 12.26
N ASN A 162 -5.57 11.41 11.09
CA ASN A 162 -5.35 12.78 10.60
C ASN A 162 -6.09 13.81 11.46
N LEU A 163 -7.30 13.51 11.92
CA LEU A 163 -8.04 14.35 12.86
C LEU A 163 -7.34 14.46 14.23
N GLN A 164 -6.86 13.35 14.78
CA GLN A 164 -6.11 13.35 16.02
C GLN A 164 -4.82 14.17 15.90
N ARG A 165 -4.08 13.99 14.80
CA ARG A 165 -2.84 14.74 14.56
C ARG A 165 -3.10 16.25 14.47
N SER A 166 -4.12 16.67 13.73
CA SER A 166 -4.50 18.10 13.64
C SER A 166 -4.99 18.68 14.97
N TRP A 167 -5.59 17.87 15.82
CA TRP A 167 -5.97 18.27 17.16
C TRP A 167 -4.74 18.48 18.04
N TYR A 168 -3.79 17.54 18.06
CA TYR A 168 -2.53 17.69 18.80
C TYR A 168 -1.75 18.92 18.35
N GLU A 169 -1.61 19.15 17.04
CA GLU A 169 -0.93 20.33 16.49
C GLU A 169 -1.57 21.64 16.98
N ARG A 170 -2.90 21.70 17.05
CA ARG A 170 -3.62 22.88 17.61
C ARG A 170 -3.35 23.07 19.09
N VAL A 171 -3.47 22.02 19.87
CA VAL A 171 -3.23 22.09 21.33
C VAL A 171 -1.78 22.53 21.64
N PHE A 172 -0.80 22.01 20.91
CA PHE A 172 0.59 22.45 21.07
C PHE A 172 0.79 23.91 20.70
N ALA A 173 0.18 24.39 19.62
CA ALA A 173 0.24 25.81 19.23
C ALA A 173 -0.40 26.74 20.28
N GLU A 174 -1.51 26.33 20.88
CA GLU A 174 -2.16 27.06 21.98
C GLU A 174 -1.27 27.10 23.23
N LEU A 175 -0.68 25.96 23.62
CA LEU A 175 0.24 25.89 24.77
C LEU A 175 1.48 26.76 24.56
N GLU A 176 2.03 26.80 23.37
CA GLU A 176 3.17 27.66 23.03
C GLU A 176 2.79 29.14 23.14
N THR A 177 1.59 29.52 22.70
CA THR A 177 1.09 30.90 22.79
C THR A 177 0.91 31.34 24.24
N VAL A 178 0.30 30.49 25.08
CA VAL A 178 0.14 30.73 26.52
C VAL A 178 1.50 30.81 27.24
N GLY A 179 2.44 29.92 26.86
CA GLY A 179 3.80 29.93 27.39
C GLY A 179 4.54 31.23 27.09
N ARG A 180 4.41 31.76 25.86
CA ARG A 180 4.99 33.05 25.48
C ARG A 180 4.35 34.23 26.23
N GLN A 181 3.03 34.22 26.39
CA GLN A 181 2.32 35.26 27.16
C GLN A 181 2.78 35.27 28.61
N ASN A 182 2.88 34.10 29.25
CA ASN A 182 3.35 34.00 30.64
C ASN A 182 4.81 34.46 30.79
N ALA A 183 5.68 34.16 29.82
CA ALA A 183 7.07 34.62 29.86
C ALA A 183 7.17 36.17 29.78
N VAL A 184 6.33 36.82 28.99
CA VAL A 184 6.24 38.29 28.91
C VAL A 184 5.72 38.90 30.23
N PHE A 185 4.72 38.26 30.87
CA PHE A 185 4.22 38.71 32.15
C PHE A 185 5.26 38.61 33.30
N LEU A 186 6.14 37.62 33.24
CA LEU A 186 7.19 37.43 34.26
C LEU A 186 8.43 38.31 34.04
N SER A 187 8.58 38.89 32.84
CA SER A 187 9.72 39.75 32.49
C SER A 187 9.45 41.25 32.74
N ASN A 188 8.22 41.63 33.02
CA ASN A 188 7.80 42.99 33.40
C ASN A 188 7.63 43.10 34.91
#